data_397d8cb6a316062dca5f74bdab538929
#
_entry.id   397d8cb6a316062dca5f74bdab538929
#
_cell.length_a   1.000
_cell.length_b   1.000
_cell.length_c   1.000
_cell.angle_alpha   90.00
_cell.angle_beta   90.00
_cell.angle_gamma   90.00
#
_symmetry.space_group_name_H-M   'P 1'
#
loop_
_entity.id
_entity.type
_entity.pdbx_description
1 polymer ?
#
loop_
_entity_poly.entity_id
_entity_poly.type
_entity_poly.pdbx_seq_one_letter_code
_entity_poly.pdbx_strand_id
1 'polypeptide(L)'
;MKLNLKESVIFGMLGAVMYASKLIMEVLPNIHLIGVFIVAITVTYRKKALYPIYIFVFLTVLLNGFNMWWIPYLYIWTVLWGATMILPKKLPTKAAPIIYAVVCSLHGFLYGVIYAPAQALMFGLDFKGMVAWIVAGLPFDITHGISNFISGLILIVPIISILKIAEKTARKT
;
A
#
# COMPACT_ATOMS: atom_id res chain seq x y z
N MET A 1 -8.41 15.46 11.93
CA MET A 1 -8.50 15.92 10.51
C MET A 1 -9.96 15.83 10.09
N LYS A 2 -10.63 16.97 9.83
CA LYS A 2 -12.01 16.94 9.34
C LYS A 2 -12.00 16.66 7.82
N LEU A 3 -12.86 15.76 7.36
CA LEU A 3 -13.15 15.53 5.95
C LEU A 3 -14.40 16.30 5.56
N ASN A 4 -14.42 16.82 4.34
CA ASN A 4 -15.68 17.28 3.73
C ASN A 4 -16.36 16.10 3.01
N LEU A 5 -17.63 16.28 2.61
CA LEU A 5 -18.43 15.22 1.97
C LEU A 5 -17.75 14.68 0.70
N LYS A 6 -17.19 15.57 -0.14
CA LYS A 6 -16.52 15.18 -1.39
C LYS A 6 -15.26 14.35 -1.14
N GLU A 7 -14.45 14.76 -0.16
CA GLU A 7 -13.28 13.96 0.25
C GLU A 7 -13.70 12.59 0.76
N SER A 8 -14.78 12.51 1.53
CA SER A 8 -15.30 11.23 2.05
C SER A 8 -15.70 10.28 0.92
N VAL A 9 -16.39 10.80 -0.10
CA VAL A 9 -16.75 10.03 -1.29
C VAL A 9 -15.51 9.56 -2.06
N ILE A 10 -14.57 10.48 -2.35
CA ILE A 10 -13.33 10.15 -3.06
C ILE A 10 -12.56 9.05 -2.30
N PHE A 11 -12.41 9.17 -0.99
CA PHE A 11 -11.65 8.20 -0.20
C PHE A 11 -12.35 6.85 -0.09
N GLY A 12 -13.69 6.85 -0.02
CA GLY A 12 -14.50 5.63 -0.12
C GLY A 12 -14.27 4.92 -1.45
N MET A 13 -14.35 5.65 -2.55
CA MET A 13 -14.11 5.11 -3.89
C MET A 13 -12.67 4.59 -4.05
N LEU A 14 -11.67 5.31 -3.55
CA LEU A 14 -10.27 4.88 -3.61
C LEU A 14 -10.03 3.58 -2.84
N GLY A 15 -10.59 3.45 -1.63
CA GLY A 15 -10.53 2.22 -0.86
C GLY A 15 -11.19 1.04 -1.60
N ALA A 16 -12.33 1.28 -2.22
CA ALA A 16 -13.03 0.28 -3.03
C ALA A 16 -12.23 -0.12 -4.29
N VAL A 17 -11.62 0.84 -4.99
CA VAL A 17 -10.76 0.57 -6.16
C VAL A 17 -9.52 -0.23 -5.74
N MET A 18 -8.90 0.08 -4.62
CA MET A 18 -7.79 -0.71 -4.08
C MET A 18 -8.23 -2.15 -3.82
N TYR A 19 -9.38 -2.36 -3.19
CA TYR A 19 -9.90 -3.70 -2.93
C TYR A 19 -10.23 -4.45 -4.24
N ALA A 20 -10.90 -3.80 -5.18
CA ALA A 20 -11.21 -4.39 -6.49
C ALA A 20 -9.93 -4.78 -7.25
N SER A 21 -8.89 -3.92 -7.22
CA SER A 21 -7.61 -4.25 -7.85
C SER A 21 -6.94 -5.46 -7.22
N LYS A 22 -7.06 -5.63 -5.88
CA LYS A 22 -6.58 -6.82 -5.17
C LYS A 22 -7.28 -8.07 -5.69
N LEU A 23 -8.60 -8.06 -5.79
CA LEU A 23 -9.39 -9.21 -6.27
C LEU A 23 -9.01 -9.61 -7.70
N ILE A 24 -8.91 -8.63 -8.62
CA ILE A 24 -8.56 -8.89 -10.01
C ILE A 24 -7.17 -9.52 -10.14
N MET A 25 -6.23 -9.09 -9.29
CA MET A 25 -4.85 -9.57 -9.33
C MET A 25 -4.60 -10.80 -8.44
N GLU A 26 -5.60 -11.33 -7.78
CA GLU A 26 -5.46 -12.49 -6.88
C GLU A 26 -5.01 -13.78 -7.61
N VAL A 27 -5.21 -13.82 -8.93
CA VAL A 27 -4.68 -14.88 -9.81
C VAL A 27 -3.16 -14.84 -10.01
N LEU A 28 -2.51 -13.73 -9.63
CA LEU A 28 -1.07 -13.52 -9.74
C LEU A 28 -0.42 -13.51 -8.35
N PRO A 29 0.20 -14.61 -7.90
CA PRO A 29 0.77 -14.69 -6.55
C PRO A 29 1.80 -13.57 -6.30
N ASN A 30 1.59 -12.81 -5.22
CA ASN A 30 2.46 -11.70 -4.78
C ASN A 30 2.66 -10.56 -5.80
N ILE A 31 1.81 -10.47 -6.81
CA ILE A 31 1.75 -9.36 -7.75
C ILE A 31 0.45 -8.60 -7.53
N HIS A 32 0.52 -7.38 -7.03
CA HIS A 32 -0.64 -6.55 -6.78
C HIS A 32 -0.28 -5.05 -6.79
N LEU A 33 -1.28 -4.20 -6.97
CA LEU A 33 -1.11 -2.76 -7.10
C LEU A 33 -1.29 -1.98 -5.78
N ILE A 34 -1.47 -2.65 -4.64
CA ILE A 34 -1.79 -1.99 -3.37
C ILE A 34 -0.67 -1.03 -2.96
N GLY A 35 0.61 -1.45 -3.04
CA GLY A 35 1.75 -0.58 -2.76
C GLY A 35 1.79 0.65 -3.66
N VAL A 36 1.52 0.47 -4.95
CA VAL A 36 1.44 1.54 -5.96
C VAL A 36 0.36 2.56 -5.62
N PHE A 37 -0.86 2.10 -5.27
CA PHE A 37 -1.94 2.98 -4.82
C PHE A 37 -1.57 3.72 -3.54
N ILE A 38 -1.02 3.04 -2.53
CA ILE A 38 -0.64 3.67 -1.26
C ILE A 38 0.38 4.79 -1.49
N VAL A 39 1.42 4.55 -2.28
CA VAL A 39 2.41 5.59 -2.61
C VAL A 39 1.75 6.76 -3.33
N ALA A 40 0.97 6.51 -4.39
CA ALA A 40 0.32 7.55 -5.18
C ALA A 40 -0.67 8.41 -4.34
N ILE A 41 -1.50 7.74 -3.54
CA ILE A 41 -2.47 8.40 -2.66
C ILE A 41 -1.75 9.19 -1.56
N THR A 42 -0.65 8.67 -1.00
CA THR A 42 0.14 9.35 0.04
C THR A 42 0.85 10.57 -0.50
N VAL A 43 1.43 10.50 -1.70
CA VAL A 43 2.04 11.66 -2.36
C VAL A 43 1.00 12.77 -2.58
N THR A 44 -0.23 12.42 -2.95
CA THR A 44 -1.31 13.37 -3.25
C THR A 44 -1.96 13.94 -1.99
N TYR A 45 -2.40 13.07 -1.08
CA TYR A 45 -3.24 13.46 0.07
C TYR A 45 -2.53 13.49 1.41
N ARG A 46 -1.25 13.09 1.45
CA ARG A 46 -0.38 13.13 2.64
C ARG A 46 -1.05 12.39 3.83
N LYS A 47 -1.26 13.09 4.94
CA LYS A 47 -1.87 12.50 6.15
C LYS A 47 -3.28 11.93 5.89
N LYS A 48 -4.05 12.54 4.99
CA LYS A 48 -5.40 12.08 4.66
C LYS A 48 -5.41 10.75 3.88
N ALA A 49 -4.26 10.31 3.33
CA ALA A 49 -4.13 9.03 2.66
C ALA A 49 -4.46 7.82 3.57
N LEU A 50 -4.35 7.97 4.88
CA LEU A 50 -4.74 6.93 5.83
C LEU A 50 -6.23 6.55 5.73
N TYR A 51 -7.12 7.47 5.34
CA TYR A 51 -8.53 7.16 5.19
C TYR A 51 -8.79 6.08 4.13
N PRO A 52 -8.42 6.26 2.83
CA PRO A 52 -8.62 5.21 1.84
C PRO A 52 -7.82 3.93 2.13
N ILE A 53 -6.63 4.02 2.74
CA ILE A 53 -5.85 2.86 3.16
C ILE A 53 -6.63 2.02 4.17
N TYR A 54 -7.18 2.62 5.22
CA TYR A 54 -7.94 1.87 6.22
C TYR A 54 -9.34 1.46 5.75
N ILE A 55 -9.95 2.19 4.81
CA ILE A 55 -11.16 1.72 4.12
C ILE A 55 -10.85 0.45 3.33
N PHE A 56 -9.74 0.39 2.60
CA PHE A 56 -9.27 -0.82 1.92
C PHE A 56 -9.05 -1.99 2.89
N VAL A 57 -8.36 -1.75 4.02
CA VAL A 57 -8.14 -2.77 5.06
C VAL A 57 -9.47 -3.28 5.60
N PHE A 58 -10.40 -2.38 5.94
CA PHE A 58 -11.72 -2.72 6.45
C PHE A 58 -12.53 -3.55 5.44
N LEU A 59 -12.57 -3.14 4.17
CA LEU A 59 -13.24 -3.89 3.10
C LEU A 59 -12.63 -5.29 2.94
N THR A 60 -11.30 -5.39 3.03
CA THR A 60 -10.60 -6.67 2.94
C THR A 60 -11.03 -7.61 4.07
N VAL A 61 -11.10 -7.12 5.30
CA VAL A 61 -11.57 -7.91 6.46
C VAL A 61 -13.03 -8.27 6.34
N LEU A 62 -13.87 -7.32 5.95
CA LEU A 62 -15.33 -7.50 5.86
C LEU A 62 -15.71 -8.56 4.81
N LEU A 63 -15.04 -8.53 3.65
CA LEU A 63 -15.40 -9.37 2.50
C LEU A 63 -14.64 -10.71 2.45
N ASN A 64 -13.42 -10.78 3.01
CA ASN A 64 -12.64 -12.02 3.07
C ASN A 64 -12.72 -12.74 4.44
N GLY A 65 -13.45 -12.17 5.40
CA GLY A 65 -13.65 -12.73 6.73
C GLY A 65 -12.62 -12.32 7.77
N PHE A 66 -13.05 -12.41 9.05
CA PHE A 66 -12.21 -12.10 10.20
C PHE A 66 -11.33 -13.30 10.53
N ASN A 67 -10.10 -13.30 10.03
CA ASN A 67 -9.05 -14.27 10.30
C ASN A 67 -7.81 -13.58 10.87
N MET A 68 -6.87 -14.33 11.46
CA MET A 68 -5.67 -13.74 12.05
C MET A 68 -4.76 -13.04 11.03
N TRP A 69 -4.80 -13.45 9.76
CA TRP A 69 -3.96 -12.92 8.68
C TRP A 69 -4.14 -11.41 8.40
N TRP A 70 -5.26 -10.79 8.77
CA TRP A 70 -5.49 -9.37 8.54
C TRP A 70 -4.85 -8.46 9.59
N ILE A 71 -4.50 -9.00 10.78
CA ILE A 71 -3.93 -8.21 11.89
C ILE A 71 -2.68 -7.42 11.42
N PRO A 72 -1.72 -8.01 10.71
CA PRO A 72 -0.60 -7.27 10.15
C PRO A 72 -1.00 -6.13 9.22
N TYR A 73 -2.12 -6.20 8.52
CA TYR A 73 -2.58 -5.14 7.61
C TYR A 73 -2.88 -3.82 8.34
N LEU A 74 -3.13 -3.87 9.65
CA LEU A 74 -3.31 -2.67 10.46
C LEU A 74 -2.06 -1.78 10.49
N TYR A 75 -0.87 -2.34 10.31
CA TYR A 75 0.36 -1.57 10.38
C TYR A 75 1.24 -1.63 9.12
N ILE A 76 1.24 -2.73 8.38
CA ILE A 76 2.10 -2.91 7.19
C ILE A 76 1.92 -1.76 6.19
N TRP A 77 0.68 -1.42 5.88
CA TRP A 77 0.37 -0.34 4.95
C TRP A 77 0.69 1.04 5.52
N THR A 78 0.62 1.19 6.85
CA THR A 78 1.04 2.40 7.54
C THR A 78 2.56 2.59 7.51
N VAL A 79 3.34 1.49 7.49
CA VAL A 79 4.80 1.55 7.29
C VAL A 79 5.11 2.12 5.90
N LEU A 80 4.47 1.63 4.84
CA LEU A 80 4.65 2.17 3.49
C LEU A 80 4.18 3.63 3.38
N TRP A 81 3.05 3.97 3.98
CA TRP A 81 2.58 5.35 4.09
C TRP A 81 3.64 6.22 4.79
N GLY A 82 4.17 5.78 5.93
CA GLY A 82 5.20 6.50 6.68
C GLY A 82 6.48 6.71 5.88
N ALA A 83 7.00 5.67 5.22
CA ALA A 83 8.15 5.76 4.34
C ALA A 83 7.92 6.78 3.19
N THR A 84 6.73 6.76 2.59
CA THR A 84 6.36 7.73 1.55
C THR A 84 6.23 9.16 2.12
N MET A 85 5.77 9.31 3.36
CA MET A 85 5.64 10.60 4.03
C MET A 85 6.98 11.30 4.30
N ILE A 86 8.07 10.53 4.45
CA ILE A 86 9.44 11.07 4.63
C ILE A 86 9.92 11.76 3.34
N LEU A 87 9.41 11.35 2.19
CA LEU A 87 9.79 11.97 0.91
C LEU A 87 9.40 13.45 0.85
N PRO A 88 10.24 14.30 0.22
CA PRO A 88 9.91 15.70 -0.03
C PRO A 88 8.58 15.83 -0.78
N LYS A 89 7.82 16.89 -0.45
CA LYS A 89 6.53 17.16 -1.12
C LYS A 89 6.67 17.40 -2.63
N LYS A 90 7.83 17.86 -3.06
CA LYS A 90 8.15 18.07 -4.49
C LYS A 90 9.45 17.35 -4.79
N LEU A 91 9.41 16.43 -5.72
CA LEU A 91 10.58 15.77 -6.28
C LEU A 91 10.81 16.27 -7.70
N PRO A 92 12.07 16.27 -8.18
CA PRO A 92 12.38 16.56 -9.59
C PRO A 92 11.60 15.59 -10.49
N THR A 93 10.98 16.12 -11.54
CA THR A 93 10.07 15.36 -12.42
C THR A 93 10.70 14.09 -12.98
N LYS A 94 11.99 14.15 -13.35
CA LYS A 94 12.73 13.00 -13.88
C LYS A 94 13.06 11.94 -12.83
N ALA A 95 13.27 12.34 -11.57
CA ALA A 95 13.65 11.43 -10.47
C ALA A 95 12.44 10.85 -9.75
N ALA A 96 11.29 11.54 -9.75
CA ALA A 96 10.10 11.16 -9.01
C ALA A 96 9.62 9.74 -9.30
N PRO A 97 9.48 9.26 -10.55
CA PRO A 97 9.03 7.90 -10.86
C PRO A 97 9.94 6.86 -10.22
N ILE A 98 11.26 7.05 -10.33
CA ILE A 98 12.26 6.12 -9.82
C ILE A 98 12.21 6.08 -8.29
N ILE A 99 12.18 7.26 -7.63
CA ILE A 99 12.16 7.34 -6.16
C ILE A 99 10.89 6.68 -5.61
N TYR A 100 9.73 6.92 -6.21
CA TYR A 100 8.48 6.30 -5.80
C TYR A 100 8.49 4.79 -6.00
N ALA A 101 8.99 4.31 -7.14
CA ALA A 101 9.13 2.90 -7.44
C ALA A 101 10.09 2.21 -6.46
N VAL A 102 11.22 2.85 -6.11
CA VAL A 102 12.18 2.32 -5.13
C VAL A 102 11.53 2.18 -3.75
N VAL A 103 10.81 3.20 -3.27
CA VAL A 103 10.13 3.11 -1.96
C VAL A 103 9.09 1.99 -1.95
N CYS A 104 8.29 1.87 -3.01
CA CYS A 104 7.31 0.80 -3.16
C CYS A 104 7.97 -0.59 -3.19
N SER A 105 9.06 -0.72 -3.94
CA SER A 105 9.85 -1.93 -4.10
C SER A 105 10.51 -2.38 -2.79
N LEU A 106 11.17 -1.45 -2.08
CA LEU A 106 11.78 -1.75 -0.78
C LEU A 106 10.76 -2.26 0.23
N HIS A 107 9.56 -1.69 0.26
CA HIS A 107 8.49 -2.22 1.10
C HIS A 107 8.11 -3.65 0.68
N GLY A 108 8.06 -3.95 -0.62
CA GLY A 108 7.80 -5.29 -1.13
C GLY A 108 8.86 -6.31 -0.70
N PHE A 109 10.14 -5.97 -0.85
CA PHE A 109 11.26 -6.83 -0.39
C PHE A 109 11.28 -7.04 1.12
N LEU A 110 10.78 -6.07 1.90
CA LEU A 110 10.75 -6.14 3.37
C LEU A 110 9.40 -6.64 3.91
N TYR A 111 8.47 -7.02 3.04
CA TYR A 111 7.10 -7.35 3.44
C TYR A 111 7.06 -8.49 4.46
N GLY A 112 7.76 -9.58 4.20
CA GLY A 112 7.87 -10.71 5.13
C GLY A 112 8.52 -10.32 6.45
N VAL A 113 9.59 -9.50 6.41
CA VAL A 113 10.26 -9.01 7.61
C VAL A 113 9.31 -8.15 8.48
N ILE A 114 8.53 -7.27 7.85
CA ILE A 114 7.55 -6.43 8.55
C ILE A 114 6.39 -7.27 9.08
N TYR A 115 5.98 -8.32 8.36
CA TYR A 115 4.91 -9.24 8.74
C TYR A 115 5.30 -10.18 9.89
N ALA A 116 6.58 -10.61 9.94
CA ALA A 116 7.08 -11.65 10.81
C ALA A 116 6.81 -11.47 12.31
N PRO A 117 6.88 -10.26 12.91
CA PRO A 117 6.54 -10.07 14.31
C PRO A 117 5.10 -10.46 14.66
N ALA A 118 4.15 -10.08 13.82
CA ALA A 118 2.76 -10.48 14.03
C ALA A 118 2.57 -11.99 13.83
N GLN A 119 3.22 -12.58 12.82
CA GLN A 119 3.21 -14.02 12.59
C GLN A 119 3.75 -14.78 13.81
N ALA A 120 4.87 -14.33 14.37
CA ALA A 120 5.45 -14.94 15.56
C ALA A 120 4.51 -14.87 16.77
N LEU A 121 3.89 -13.71 17.01
CA LEU A 121 2.93 -13.52 18.10
C LEU A 121 1.67 -14.38 17.94
N MET A 122 1.13 -14.46 16.71
CA MET A 122 -0.11 -15.19 16.42
C MET A 122 0.07 -16.71 16.51
N PHE A 123 1.25 -17.23 16.16
CA PHE A 123 1.51 -18.68 16.06
C PHE A 123 2.53 -19.18 17.09
N GLY A 124 2.92 -18.35 18.06
CA GLY A 124 3.84 -18.75 19.12
C GLY A 124 5.25 -19.12 18.64
N LEU A 125 5.73 -18.47 17.56
CA LEU A 125 7.06 -18.73 17.04
C LEU A 125 8.11 -18.09 17.96
N ASP A 126 9.16 -18.85 18.29
CA ASP A 126 10.36 -18.30 18.87
C ASP A 126 11.18 -17.51 17.83
N PHE A 127 12.28 -16.91 18.25
CA PHE A 127 13.13 -16.13 17.34
C PHE A 127 13.65 -16.94 16.16
N LYS A 128 14.03 -18.21 16.38
CA LYS A 128 14.52 -19.12 15.31
C LYS A 128 13.40 -19.44 14.33
N GLY A 129 12.20 -19.73 14.82
CA GLY A 129 11.01 -19.99 14.02
C GLY A 129 10.61 -18.75 13.19
N MET A 130 10.68 -17.55 13.78
CA MET A 130 10.42 -16.30 13.07
C MET A 130 11.44 -16.09 11.93
N VAL A 131 12.74 -16.30 12.17
CA VAL A 131 13.77 -16.18 11.13
C VAL A 131 13.58 -17.23 10.05
N ALA A 132 13.28 -18.49 10.40
CA ALA A 132 12.99 -19.55 9.43
C ALA A 132 11.79 -19.20 8.55
N TRP A 133 10.73 -18.60 9.14
CA TRP A 133 9.55 -18.13 8.40
C TRP A 133 9.91 -17.02 7.40
N ILE A 134 10.74 -16.03 7.81
CA ILE A 134 11.24 -14.98 6.90
C ILE A 134 12.03 -15.61 5.73
N VAL A 135 12.95 -16.51 6.02
CA VAL A 135 13.79 -17.16 4.99
C VAL A 135 12.91 -17.94 4.00
N ALA A 136 11.93 -18.69 4.49
CA ALA A 136 10.98 -19.41 3.63
C ALA A 136 10.12 -18.47 2.76
N GLY A 137 9.86 -17.24 3.24
CA GLY A 137 9.12 -16.21 2.53
C GLY A 137 9.91 -15.43 1.47
N LEU A 138 11.25 -15.49 1.47
CA LEU A 138 12.10 -14.69 0.57
C LEU A 138 11.75 -14.77 -0.92
N PRO A 139 11.42 -15.93 -1.52
CA PRO A 139 11.02 -15.99 -2.92
C PRO A 139 9.78 -15.13 -3.23
N PHE A 140 8.83 -15.09 -2.29
CA PHE A 140 7.61 -14.28 -2.41
C PHE A 140 7.91 -12.80 -2.26
N ASP A 141 8.77 -12.42 -1.30
CA ASP A 141 9.18 -11.04 -1.09
C ASP A 141 10.00 -10.50 -2.28
N ILE A 142 10.85 -11.33 -2.90
CA ILE A 142 11.57 -10.96 -4.12
C ILE A 142 10.59 -10.68 -5.26
N THR A 143 9.63 -11.56 -5.49
CA THR A 143 8.58 -11.36 -6.51
C THR A 143 7.79 -10.08 -6.24
N HIS A 144 7.41 -9.86 -4.99
CA HIS A 144 6.68 -8.68 -4.55
C HIS A 144 7.50 -7.39 -4.76
N GLY A 145 8.78 -7.39 -4.37
CA GLY A 145 9.67 -6.24 -4.56
C GLY A 145 9.88 -5.88 -6.03
N ILE A 146 10.16 -6.88 -6.88
CA ILE A 146 10.35 -6.68 -8.33
C ILE A 146 9.05 -6.18 -8.99
N SER A 147 7.92 -6.82 -8.71
CA SER A 147 6.64 -6.42 -9.29
C SER A 147 6.24 -5.00 -8.87
N ASN A 148 6.48 -4.63 -7.61
CA ASN A 148 6.26 -3.27 -7.11
C ASN A 148 7.17 -2.25 -7.77
N PHE A 149 8.41 -2.61 -8.09
CA PHE A 149 9.32 -1.72 -8.81
C PHE A 149 8.81 -1.44 -10.22
N ILE A 150 8.50 -2.50 -10.98
CA ILE A 150 8.05 -2.38 -12.37
C ILE A 150 6.70 -1.63 -12.44
N SER A 151 5.72 -2.06 -11.68
CA SER A 151 4.41 -1.42 -11.65
C SER A 151 4.49 0.01 -11.09
N GLY A 152 5.37 0.25 -10.13
CA GLY A 152 5.63 1.57 -9.56
C GLY A 152 6.18 2.56 -10.57
N LEU A 153 7.16 2.15 -11.38
CA LEU A 153 7.71 2.99 -12.45
C LEU A 153 6.65 3.42 -13.47
N ILE A 154 5.73 2.51 -13.80
CA ILE A 154 4.74 2.72 -14.86
C ILE A 154 3.52 3.48 -14.35
N LEU A 155 3.02 3.14 -13.14
CA LEU A 155 1.68 3.52 -12.73
C LEU A 155 1.61 4.63 -11.67
N ILE A 156 2.61 4.80 -10.79
CA ILE A 156 2.51 5.76 -9.68
C ILE A 156 2.28 7.19 -10.18
N VAL A 157 3.06 7.66 -11.15
CA VAL A 157 2.95 9.04 -11.66
C VAL A 157 1.65 9.27 -12.42
N PRO A 158 1.19 8.39 -13.34
CA PRO A 158 -0.15 8.48 -13.92
C PRO A 158 -1.27 8.53 -12.88
N ILE A 159 -1.25 7.67 -11.87
CA ILE A 159 -2.26 7.67 -10.81
C ILE A 159 -2.24 9.01 -10.04
N ILE A 160 -1.07 9.51 -9.65
CA ILE A 160 -0.94 10.84 -9.02
C ILE A 160 -1.59 11.93 -9.89
N SER A 161 -1.39 11.89 -11.21
CA SER A 161 -1.94 12.87 -12.14
C SER A 161 -3.47 12.82 -12.15
N ILE A 162 -4.05 11.62 -12.21
CA ILE A 162 -5.51 11.41 -12.13
C ILE A 162 -6.07 11.91 -10.79
N LEU A 163 -5.42 11.58 -9.67
CA LEU A 163 -5.85 12.01 -8.34
C LEU A 163 -5.84 13.53 -8.19
N LYS A 164 -4.83 14.21 -8.74
CA LYS A 164 -4.77 15.68 -8.73
C LYS A 164 -5.90 16.33 -9.57
N ILE A 165 -6.26 15.72 -10.70
CA ILE A 165 -7.40 16.18 -11.52
C ILE A 165 -8.69 16.01 -10.72
N ALA A 166 -8.93 14.85 -10.12
CA ALA A 166 -10.10 14.59 -9.29
C ALA A 166 -10.22 15.57 -8.12
N GLU A 167 -9.09 15.83 -7.41
CA GLU A 167 -9.04 16.82 -6.33
C GLU A 167 -9.40 18.24 -6.80
N LYS A 168 -8.84 18.67 -7.96
CA LYS A 168 -9.10 19.99 -8.53
C LYS A 168 -10.57 20.16 -8.92
N THR A 169 -11.18 19.13 -9.51
CA THR A 169 -12.61 19.12 -9.87
C THR A 169 -13.50 19.20 -8.63
N ALA A 170 -13.18 18.44 -7.59
CA ALA A 170 -13.92 18.45 -6.34
C ALA A 170 -13.86 19.80 -5.59
N ARG A 171 -12.83 20.62 -5.81
CA ARG A 171 -12.73 21.97 -5.21
C ARG A 171 -13.51 23.04 -5.95
N LYS A 172 -13.81 22.85 -7.24
CA LYS A 172 -14.48 23.86 -8.07
C LYS A 172 -16.02 23.82 -7.97
N THR A 173 -16.55 22.73 -7.54
CA THR A 173 -17.99 22.52 -7.27
C THR A 173 -18.29 22.57 -5.78
#